data_9ffa09a41d6d5adcba38166876f85b60
#
_entry.id   9ffa09a41d6d5adcba38166876f85b60
#
_cell.length_a   1.000
_cell.length_b   1.000
_cell.length_c   1.000
_cell.angle_alpha   90.00
_cell.angle_beta   90.00
_cell.angle_gamma   90.00
#
_symmetry.space_group_name_H-M   'P 1'
#
loop_
_entity.id
_entity.type
_entity.pdbx_description
1 polymer ?
#
loop_
_entity_poly.entity_id
_entity_poly.type
_entity_poly.pdbx_seq_one_letter_code
_entity_poly.pdbx_strand_id
1 'polypeptide(L)' 'MTKTQLTVSGMTCDHCVRHVTDAISKVTGVHSVNVKLAEGIAVIESDASLDLQSVKDAVVAAGYSA' A
#
# COMPACT_ATOMS: atom_id res chain seq x y z
N MET A 1 13.60 6.12 -8.76
CA MET A 1 12.44 5.48 -8.13
C MET A 1 11.37 6.51 -7.81
N THR A 2 10.12 6.12 -7.92
CA THR A 2 8.99 7.00 -7.66
C THR A 2 8.43 6.70 -6.27
N LYS A 3 8.18 7.74 -5.49
CA LYS A 3 7.58 7.62 -4.17
C LYS A 3 6.13 8.08 -4.25
N THR A 4 5.23 7.21 -3.84
CA THR A 4 3.79 7.47 -3.89
C THR A 4 3.20 7.30 -2.49
N GLN A 5 2.32 8.21 -2.10
CA GLN A 5 1.58 8.10 -0.85
C GLN A 5 0.13 7.77 -1.16
N LEU A 6 -0.40 6.78 -0.46
CA LEU A 6 -1.77 6.34 -0.62
C LEU A 6 -2.46 6.32 0.74
N THR A 7 -3.60 6.99 0.85
CA THR A 7 -4.41 6.93 2.07
C THR A 7 -5.15 5.61 2.11
N VAL A 8 -5.01 4.88 3.22
CA VAL A 8 -5.66 3.58 3.42
C VAL A 8 -6.56 3.65 4.63
N SER A 9 -7.83 3.34 4.45
CA SER A 9 -8.82 3.33 5.52
C SER A 9 -9.05 1.90 6.03
N GLY A 10 -9.42 1.78 7.30
CA GLY A 10 -9.73 0.47 7.89
C GLY A 10 -8.59 -0.18 8.63
N MET A 11 -7.41 0.40 8.63
CA MET A 11 -6.29 -0.09 9.42
C MET A 11 -6.49 0.27 10.89
N THR A 12 -6.60 -0.72 11.76
CA THR A 12 -6.85 -0.50 13.18
C THR A 12 -5.77 -1.08 14.10
N CYS A 13 -4.85 -1.87 13.54
CA CYS A 13 -3.80 -2.52 14.35
C CYS A 13 -2.61 -2.91 13.46
N ASP A 14 -1.55 -3.40 14.09
CA ASP A 14 -0.33 -3.80 13.40
C ASP A 14 -0.57 -4.92 12.39
N HIS A 15 -1.49 -5.81 12.65
CA HIS A 15 -1.84 -6.87 11.72
C HIS A 15 -2.38 -6.30 10.42
N CYS A 16 -3.16 -5.25 10.50
CA CYS A 16 -3.67 -4.56 9.32
C CYS A 16 -2.53 -3.97 8.51
N VAL A 17 -1.57 -3.33 9.19
CA VAL A 17 -0.38 -2.79 8.54
C VAL A 17 0.36 -3.88 7.77
N ARG A 18 0.53 -5.04 8.37
CA ARG A 18 1.20 -6.17 7.72
C ARG A 18 0.44 -6.67 6.50
N HIS A 19 -0.88 -6.78 6.60
CA HIS A 19 -1.69 -7.23 5.47
C HIS A 19 -1.60 -6.27 4.30
N VAL A 20 -1.69 -4.97 4.57
CA VAL A 20 -1.58 -3.95 3.53
C VAL A 20 -0.18 -3.95 2.91
N THR A 21 0.86 -3.99 3.74
CA THR A 21 2.23 -4.04 3.25
C THR A 21 2.44 -5.24 2.34
N ASP A 22 1.98 -6.40 2.78
CA ASP A 22 2.13 -7.64 2.03
C ASP A 22 1.37 -7.58 0.70
N ALA A 23 0.14 -7.08 0.73
CA ALA A 23 -0.68 -6.95 -0.47
C ALA A 23 -0.04 -6.01 -1.50
N ILE A 24 0.45 -4.86 -1.04
CA ILE A 24 1.08 -3.89 -1.94
C ILE A 24 2.41 -4.40 -2.47
N SER A 25 3.18 -5.09 -1.64
CA SER A 25 4.50 -5.59 -2.06
C SER A 25 4.41 -6.64 -3.17
N LYS A 26 3.26 -7.24 -3.36
CA LYS A 26 3.03 -8.21 -4.44
C LYS A 26 2.74 -7.54 -5.78
N VAL A 27 2.51 -6.25 -5.80
CA VAL A 27 2.23 -5.52 -7.04
C VAL A 27 3.52 -5.38 -7.84
N THR A 28 3.45 -5.67 -9.12
CA THR A 28 4.60 -5.56 -10.02
C THR A 28 5.09 -4.11 -10.06
N GLY A 29 6.41 -3.92 -9.91
CA GLY A 29 7.02 -2.61 -9.95
C GLY A 29 7.25 -1.97 -8.58
N VAL A 30 6.67 -2.54 -7.52
CA VAL A 30 6.87 -2.04 -6.16
C VAL A 30 8.20 -2.55 -5.61
N HIS A 31 9.04 -1.64 -5.14
CA HIS A 31 10.33 -1.98 -4.54
C HIS A 31 10.25 -2.03 -3.02
N SER A 32 9.56 -1.07 -2.40
CA SER A 32 9.39 -1.09 -0.96
C SER A 32 8.07 -0.40 -0.57
N VAL A 33 7.58 -0.77 0.60
CA VAL A 33 6.34 -0.23 1.15
C VAL A 33 6.57 0.11 2.60
N ASN A 34 6.15 1.31 3.00
CA ASN A 34 6.19 1.74 4.39
C ASN A 34 4.79 2.22 4.77
N VAL A 35 4.09 1.45 5.60
CA VAL A 35 2.75 1.79 6.03
C VAL A 35 2.82 2.45 7.40
N LYS A 36 2.18 3.61 7.52
CA LYS A 36 2.14 4.38 8.77
C LYS A 36 0.74 4.32 9.36
N LEU A 37 0.58 3.50 10.38
CA LEU A 37 -0.73 3.27 11.00
C LEU A 37 -1.32 4.55 11.59
N ALA A 38 -0.50 5.32 12.31
CA ALA A 38 -0.96 6.53 12.98
C ALA A 38 -1.52 7.57 12.00
N GLU A 39 -0.98 7.60 10.80
CA GLU A 39 -1.39 8.55 9.77
C GLU A 39 -2.38 7.94 8.78
N GLY A 40 -2.52 6.63 8.77
CA GLY A 40 -3.39 5.93 7.85
C GLY A 40 -2.93 6.01 6.41
N ILE A 41 -1.63 6.08 6.17
CA ILE A 41 -1.07 6.18 4.83
C ILE A 41 -0.07 5.07 4.55
N ALA A 42 0.07 4.75 3.27
CA ALA A 42 1.11 3.84 2.78
C ALA A 42 2.04 4.62 1.86
N VAL A 43 3.33 4.59 2.15
CA VAL A 43 4.35 5.20 1.29
C VAL A 43 4.98 4.08 0.47
N ILE A 44 4.89 4.20 -0.83
CA ILE A 44 5.31 3.15 -1.76
C ILE A 44 6.45 3.68 -2.62
N GLU A 45 7.56 2.96 -2.62
CA GLU A 45 8.65 3.25 -3.53
C GLU A 45 8.63 2.23 -4.66
N SER A 46 8.61 2.71 -5.88
CA SER A 46 8.36 1.87 -7.05
C SER A 46 9.05 2.41 -8.28
N ASP A 47 9.02 1.62 -9.35
CA ASP A 47 9.41 2.08 -10.67
C ASP A 47 8.44 3.14 -11.18
N ALA A 48 8.91 3.97 -12.13
CA ALA A 48 8.08 5.00 -12.73
C ALA A 48 6.85 4.43 -13.47
N SER A 49 6.89 3.16 -13.82
CA SER A 49 5.81 2.49 -14.54
C SER A 49 4.74 1.90 -13.63
N LEU A 50 4.81 2.14 -12.32
CA LEU A 50 3.84 1.61 -11.38
C LEU A 50 2.43 2.09 -11.72
N ASP A 51 1.48 1.16 -11.77
CA ASP A 51 0.07 1.45 -11.93
C ASP A 51 -0.57 1.61 -10.55
N LEU A 52 -0.91 2.84 -10.21
CA LEU A 52 -1.52 3.15 -8.92
C LEU A 52 -2.85 2.41 -8.73
N GLN A 53 -3.59 2.19 -9.81
CA GLN A 53 -4.86 1.44 -9.72
C GLN A 53 -4.62 0.00 -9.26
N SER A 54 -3.53 -0.62 -9.72
CA SER A 54 -3.17 -1.97 -9.27
C SER A 54 -2.88 -2.00 -7.79
N VAL A 55 -2.25 -0.95 -7.26
CA VAL A 55 -1.98 -0.83 -5.82
C VAL A 55 -3.29 -0.71 -5.05
N LYS A 56 -4.20 0.13 -5.52
CA LYS A 56 -5.51 0.30 -4.88
C LYS A 56 -6.31 -1.00 -4.90
N ASP A 57 -6.29 -1.70 -6.03
CA ASP A 57 -6.98 -2.98 -6.16
C ASP A 57 -6.43 -4.01 -5.16
N ALA A 58 -5.11 -4.03 -4.97
CA ALA A 58 -4.48 -4.93 -4.02
C ALA A 58 -4.92 -4.62 -2.58
N VAL A 59 -5.02 -3.34 -2.23
CA VAL A 59 -5.48 -2.91 -0.91
C VAL A 59 -6.94 -3.31 -0.69
N VAL A 60 -7.79 -3.09 -1.68
CA VAL A 60 -9.21 -3.46 -1.59
C VAL A 60 -9.36 -4.97 -1.48
N ALA A 61 -8.57 -5.73 -2.23
CA ALA A 61 -8.58 -7.20 -2.17
C ALA A 61 -8.15 -7.71 -0.79
N ALA A 62 -7.34 -6.95 -0.07
CA ALA A 62 -6.93 -7.30 1.28
C ALA A 62 -8.00 -6.96 2.34
N GLY A 63 -9.08 -6.29 1.94
CA GLY A 63 -10.19 -5.96 2.83
C GLY A 63 -10.17 -4.53 3.39
N TYR A 64 -9.39 -3.64 2.78
CA TYR A 64 -9.28 -2.25 3.22
C TYR A 64 -9.76 -1.32 2.12
N SER A 65 -9.89 -0.04 2.45
CA SER A 65 -10.27 0.98 1.48
C SER A 65 -9.08 1.87 1.15
N ALA A 66 -8.97 2.24 -0.09
CA ALA A 66 -7.89 3.12 -0.56
C ALA A 66 -8.45 4.30 -1.35
#